data_18a881cc9719f45a9ea7a5b0cb682d62
#
_entry.id   18a881cc9719f45a9ea7a5b0cb682d62
#
_cell.length_a   1.000
_cell.length_b   1.000
_cell.length_c   1.000
_cell.angle_alpha   90.00
_cell.angle_beta   90.00
_cell.angle_gamma   90.00
#
_symmetry.space_group_name_H-M   'P 1'
#
loop_
_entity.id
_entity.type
_entity.pdbx_description
1 polymer ?
#
loop_
_entity_poly.entity_id
_entity_poly.type
_entity_poly.pdbx_seq_one_letter_code
_entity_poly.pdbx_strand_id
1 'polypeptide(L)'
;MKGKDEVMRSSGVLMHISSLPSPYGIGTMGKEARKFADFLEKSGQKYWQILPICPTSYGDSPYQSFSSFAGNPYFIDLEYLCKEKLLKKAECESFPWGKKADKVDYGVMYESRYKLLKIAFERFLRAEPDDFEAFCEKEADWLSDYALFMALKDANDGNAWFSWEKDLKMRKPEALAEARSTYAKDIRFYQMLQYLFFKQWWELKAYVNEKGIEIIGDVPIYVAGDSADVWANPEEFYLDEDLNPIDVAGCPPDAFSEDGQLWGNPLFRWDVMKKNGYTWWTKRIAAMSKLYDIVRIDHFRGFDSYYAIPAKDKTAKNGEWRKGPGMDLFHTLEQKLGRLNIIVEDLGFLTPSVLKLVADSGFPGMKVIQFAFDSREGSNYLPHTYTEHCVVYTGTHDNDTLLGWMKTAPKESVKFAKEYLNLTKEEGYNWGMMRGAWSSVGELAVVPMQDLIGLGSEARMNTPSTLGGNWQWRATSDQITVKLAKRLYNYMEMYGRLWVDEDADRKEQ
;
A
#
# COMPACT_ATOMS: atom_id res chain seq x y z
N MET A 1 2.52 32.95 24.46
CA MET A 1 3.04 33.08 23.09
C MET A 1 3.48 31.68 22.65
N LYS A 2 2.61 30.88 22.03
CA LYS A 2 3.02 29.65 21.36
C LYS A 2 3.68 30.07 20.04
N GLY A 3 4.95 29.65 19.84
CA GLY A 3 5.67 29.90 18.62
C GLY A 3 4.96 29.21 17.43
N LYS A 4 4.96 29.84 16.27
CA LYS A 4 4.27 29.39 15.05
C LYS A 4 4.84 28.12 14.39
N ASP A 5 5.77 27.40 15.04
CA ASP A 5 6.52 26.27 14.47
C ASP A 5 6.65 25.07 15.45
N GLU A 6 5.71 24.90 16.39
CA GLU A 6 5.73 23.69 17.22
C GLU A 6 5.16 22.51 16.40
N VAL A 7 6.03 21.61 15.92
CA VAL A 7 5.65 20.38 15.24
C VAL A 7 4.79 19.56 16.20
N MET A 8 3.48 19.49 15.93
CA MET A 8 2.58 18.66 16.74
C MET A 8 2.90 17.19 16.48
N ARG A 9 3.38 16.49 17.53
CA ARG A 9 3.58 15.04 17.46
C ARG A 9 2.22 14.33 17.33
N SER A 10 2.16 13.35 16.45
CA SER A 10 0.92 12.63 16.13
C SER A 10 1.15 11.12 16.10
N SER A 11 0.08 10.37 15.93
CA SER A 11 0.12 8.92 15.84
C SER A 11 -0.87 8.38 14.80
N GLY A 12 -0.62 7.15 14.38
CA GLY A 12 -1.48 6.42 13.46
C GLY A 12 -1.43 4.92 13.66
N VAL A 13 -2.36 4.24 13.02
CA VAL A 13 -2.44 2.77 13.00
C VAL A 13 -2.32 2.26 11.57
N LEU A 14 -1.43 1.29 11.36
CA LEU A 14 -1.33 0.54 10.12
C LEU A 14 -2.35 -0.59 10.13
N MET A 15 -3.37 -0.49 9.26
CA MET A 15 -4.41 -1.50 9.07
C MET A 15 -4.87 -1.48 7.62
N HIS A 16 -4.49 -2.49 6.86
CA HIS A 16 -4.90 -2.57 5.46
C HIS A 16 -6.40 -2.88 5.31
N ILE A 17 -7.01 -2.41 4.23
CA ILE A 17 -8.45 -2.65 3.94
C ILE A 17 -8.77 -4.15 3.93
N SER A 18 -7.92 -4.98 3.28
CA SER A 18 -8.13 -6.44 3.25
C SER A 18 -8.22 -7.09 4.63
N SER A 19 -7.56 -6.47 5.63
CA SER A 19 -7.46 -6.98 7.00
C SER A 19 -8.63 -6.57 7.90
N LEU A 20 -9.56 -5.77 7.43
CA LEU A 20 -10.78 -5.43 8.16
C LEU A 20 -11.71 -6.64 8.31
N PRO A 21 -12.50 -6.72 9.37
CA PRO A 21 -13.54 -7.73 9.49
C PRO A 21 -14.54 -7.67 8.32
N SER A 22 -15.02 -8.82 7.89
CA SER A 22 -16.06 -8.90 6.84
C SER A 22 -16.69 -10.29 6.83
N PRO A 23 -17.99 -10.42 6.55
CA PRO A 23 -18.63 -11.71 6.35
C PRO A 23 -18.27 -12.36 5.00
N TYR A 24 -17.65 -11.61 4.07
CA TYR A 24 -17.41 -12.01 2.67
C TYR A 24 -15.93 -12.20 2.33
N GLY A 25 -15.18 -12.81 3.24
CA GLY A 25 -13.84 -13.37 2.98
C GLY A 25 -12.68 -12.38 2.99
N ILE A 26 -12.91 -11.10 2.76
CA ILE A 26 -11.90 -10.04 2.74
C ILE A 26 -12.51 -8.73 3.26
N GLY A 27 -11.70 -7.88 3.88
CA GLY A 27 -12.13 -6.54 4.27
C GLY A 27 -12.54 -5.68 3.07
N THR A 28 -13.51 -4.78 3.27
CA THR A 28 -14.10 -3.93 2.23
C THR A 28 -14.28 -2.50 2.71
N MET A 29 -14.59 -1.58 1.80
CA MET A 29 -14.84 -0.15 2.07
C MET A 29 -16.23 0.11 2.68
N GLY A 30 -16.82 -0.89 3.34
CA GLY A 30 -18.18 -0.84 3.91
C GLY A 30 -18.22 -0.43 5.38
N LYS A 31 -19.20 -1.03 6.08
CA LYS A 31 -19.50 -0.72 7.49
C LYS A 31 -18.30 -0.91 8.43
N GLU A 32 -17.53 -1.97 8.24
CA GLU A 32 -16.42 -2.27 9.16
C GLU A 32 -15.25 -1.30 8.98
N ALA A 33 -15.03 -0.76 7.77
CA ALA A 33 -14.07 0.31 7.53
C ALA A 33 -14.48 1.61 8.26
N ARG A 34 -15.78 1.95 8.26
CA ARG A 34 -16.30 3.10 9.03
C ARG A 34 -16.17 2.89 10.54
N LYS A 35 -16.46 1.69 11.05
CA LYS A 35 -16.25 1.35 12.47
C LYS A 35 -14.77 1.45 12.86
N PHE A 36 -13.86 1.11 11.95
CA PHE A 36 -12.43 1.27 12.22
C PHE A 36 -12.04 2.76 12.29
N ALA A 37 -12.58 3.60 11.42
CA ALA A 37 -12.42 5.06 11.53
C ALA A 37 -12.97 5.58 12.88
N ASP A 38 -14.14 5.09 13.33
CA ASP A 38 -14.69 5.42 14.66
C ASP A 38 -13.78 4.96 15.82
N PHE A 39 -13.11 3.81 15.65
CA PHE A 39 -12.10 3.33 16.61
C PHE A 39 -10.88 4.27 16.66
N LEU A 40 -10.38 4.71 15.51
CA LEU A 40 -9.25 5.64 15.42
C LEU A 40 -9.59 6.99 16.07
N GLU A 41 -10.74 7.56 15.79
CA GLU A 41 -11.25 8.78 16.42
C GLU A 41 -11.29 8.64 17.95
N LYS A 42 -11.94 7.57 18.46
CA LYS A 42 -12.07 7.29 19.90
C LYS A 42 -10.74 7.01 20.60
N SER A 43 -9.72 6.64 19.86
CA SER A 43 -8.37 6.39 20.36
C SER A 43 -7.40 7.56 20.15
N GLY A 44 -7.90 8.72 19.65
CA GLY A 44 -7.13 9.94 19.44
C GLY A 44 -6.06 9.81 18.36
N GLN A 45 -6.29 8.97 17.35
CA GLN A 45 -5.37 8.80 16.23
C GLN A 45 -5.60 9.84 15.14
N LYS A 46 -4.52 10.39 14.60
CA LYS A 46 -4.57 11.31 13.47
C LYS A 46 -4.51 10.56 12.13
N TYR A 47 -3.87 9.39 12.08
CA TYR A 47 -3.58 8.73 10.81
C TYR A 47 -4.07 7.28 10.77
N TRP A 48 -4.63 6.94 9.62
CA TRP A 48 -4.88 5.56 9.18
C TRP A 48 -3.93 5.21 8.04
N GLN A 49 -2.92 4.39 8.29
CA GLN A 49 -2.05 3.91 7.22
C GLN A 49 -2.59 2.62 6.62
N ILE A 50 -2.60 2.56 5.28
CA ILE A 50 -2.98 1.40 4.49
C ILE A 50 -1.85 1.02 3.53
N LEU A 51 -1.88 -0.21 3.02
CA LEU A 51 -1.00 -0.68 1.96
C LEU A 51 -1.61 -0.30 0.59
N PRO A 52 -0.91 -0.55 -0.55
CA PRO A 52 -1.45 -0.22 -1.87
C PRO A 52 -2.84 -0.85 -2.08
N ILE A 53 -3.79 -0.06 -2.58
CA ILE A 53 -5.18 -0.50 -2.81
C ILE A 53 -5.45 -0.88 -4.27
N CYS A 54 -4.39 -1.08 -5.04
CA CYS A 54 -4.47 -1.49 -6.44
C CYS A 54 -4.82 -2.99 -6.59
N PRO A 55 -5.29 -3.44 -7.77
CA PRO A 55 -5.61 -4.85 -8.01
C PRO A 55 -4.38 -5.72 -7.81
N THR A 56 -4.52 -6.81 -7.05
CA THR A 56 -3.45 -7.78 -6.85
C THR A 56 -3.31 -8.70 -8.04
N SER A 57 -2.06 -9.02 -8.41
CA SER A 57 -1.72 -10.01 -9.42
C SER A 57 -1.36 -11.36 -8.78
N TYR A 58 -0.62 -12.20 -9.50
CA TYR A 58 -0.13 -13.48 -9.00
C TYR A 58 0.69 -13.29 -7.71
N GLY A 59 0.40 -14.10 -6.68
CA GLY A 59 1.04 -14.02 -5.37
C GLY A 59 0.34 -13.12 -4.36
N ASP A 60 -0.81 -12.53 -4.73
CA ASP A 60 -1.71 -11.75 -3.86
C ASP A 60 -1.08 -10.49 -3.23
N SER A 61 0.14 -10.14 -3.65
CA SER A 61 0.86 -8.98 -3.14
C SER A 61 0.24 -7.68 -3.64
N PRO A 62 -0.09 -6.73 -2.75
CA PRO A 62 -0.54 -5.40 -3.17
C PRO A 62 0.57 -4.57 -3.85
N TYR A 63 1.84 -4.99 -3.74
CA TYR A 63 3.00 -4.37 -4.40
C TYR A 63 3.25 -4.90 -5.81
N GLN A 64 2.54 -5.96 -6.22
CA GLN A 64 2.55 -6.50 -7.58
C GLN A 64 1.14 -6.33 -8.16
N SER A 65 0.90 -5.25 -8.88
CA SER A 65 -0.43 -4.89 -9.36
C SER A 65 -0.53 -4.87 -10.88
N PHE A 66 -1.71 -5.18 -11.40
CA PHE A 66 -2.04 -5.02 -12.82
C PHE A 66 -2.14 -3.55 -13.26
N SER A 67 -2.22 -2.61 -12.32
CA SER A 67 -2.23 -1.18 -12.61
C SER A 67 -1.87 -0.36 -11.37
N SER A 68 -1.09 0.70 -11.57
CA SER A 68 -0.78 1.70 -10.53
C SER A 68 -1.92 2.69 -10.27
N PHE A 69 -2.96 2.69 -11.09
CA PHE A 69 -4.07 3.65 -11.05
C PHE A 69 -5.40 3.03 -10.62
N ALA A 70 -5.61 1.76 -11.01
CA ALA A 70 -6.86 1.06 -10.75
C ALA A 70 -7.01 0.68 -9.28
N GLY A 71 -8.24 0.65 -8.78
CA GLY A 71 -8.58 0.13 -7.47
C GLY A 71 -8.89 -1.36 -7.48
N ASN A 72 -8.61 -2.04 -6.36
CA ASN A 72 -8.82 -3.48 -6.21
C ASN A 72 -10.31 -3.83 -6.07
N PRO A 73 -10.91 -4.57 -7.02
CA PRO A 73 -12.32 -4.94 -6.96
C PRO A 73 -12.70 -5.80 -5.74
N TYR A 74 -11.74 -6.42 -5.08
CA TYR A 74 -12.00 -7.16 -3.84
C TYR A 74 -12.46 -6.25 -2.70
N PHE A 75 -12.12 -4.97 -2.70
CA PHE A 75 -12.49 -4.02 -1.66
C PHE A 75 -13.86 -3.38 -1.86
N ILE A 76 -14.53 -3.62 -3.00
CA ILE A 76 -15.92 -3.21 -3.23
C ILE A 76 -16.80 -3.91 -2.20
N ASP A 77 -17.57 -3.16 -1.43
CA ASP A 77 -18.47 -3.70 -0.41
C ASP A 77 -19.72 -4.29 -1.02
N LEU A 78 -20.00 -5.57 -0.72
CA LEU A 78 -21.16 -6.28 -1.28
C LEU A 78 -22.48 -5.85 -0.64
N GLU A 79 -22.48 -5.42 0.63
CA GLU A 79 -23.69 -4.89 1.27
C GLU A 79 -24.11 -3.55 0.63
N TYR A 80 -23.11 -2.75 0.19
CA TYR A 80 -23.38 -1.56 -0.60
C TYR A 80 -24.07 -1.92 -1.93
N LEU A 81 -23.57 -2.93 -2.65
CA LEU A 81 -24.19 -3.39 -3.89
C LEU A 81 -25.60 -3.95 -3.67
N CYS A 82 -25.87 -4.53 -2.50
CA CYS A 82 -27.23 -4.95 -2.13
C CYS A 82 -28.17 -3.75 -1.92
N LYS A 83 -27.69 -2.67 -1.30
CA LYS A 83 -28.47 -1.41 -1.14
C LYS A 83 -28.77 -0.76 -2.47
N GLU A 84 -27.82 -0.75 -3.39
CA GLU A 84 -27.97 -0.26 -4.77
C GLU A 84 -28.78 -1.23 -5.67
N LYS A 85 -29.29 -2.34 -5.13
CA LYS A 85 -30.07 -3.37 -5.84
C LYS A 85 -29.31 -4.08 -6.97
N LEU A 86 -27.99 -3.94 -7.00
CA LEU A 86 -27.11 -4.66 -7.93
C LEU A 86 -26.91 -6.12 -7.51
N LEU A 87 -27.03 -6.43 -6.22
CA LEU A 87 -27.01 -7.79 -5.67
C LEU A 87 -28.17 -8.02 -4.71
N LYS A 88 -28.44 -9.30 -4.43
CA LYS A 88 -29.31 -9.72 -3.33
C LYS A 88 -28.44 -10.36 -2.24
N LYS A 89 -28.80 -10.17 -0.97
CA LYS A 89 -28.06 -10.76 0.16
C LYS A 89 -27.93 -12.28 0.03
N ALA A 90 -29.00 -12.98 -0.38
CA ALA A 90 -28.97 -14.43 -0.60
C ALA A 90 -27.95 -14.85 -1.69
N GLU A 91 -27.69 -14.01 -2.68
CA GLU A 91 -26.65 -14.29 -3.69
C GLU A 91 -25.26 -14.17 -3.08
N CYS A 92 -25.02 -13.14 -2.26
CA CYS A 92 -23.76 -12.99 -1.55
C CYS A 92 -23.50 -14.17 -0.60
N GLU A 93 -24.54 -14.67 0.07
CA GLU A 93 -24.46 -15.78 1.02
C GLU A 93 -24.35 -17.15 0.33
N SER A 94 -24.67 -17.26 -0.96
CA SER A 94 -24.61 -18.53 -1.71
C SER A 94 -23.18 -18.90 -2.18
N PHE A 95 -22.23 -17.97 -2.12
CA PHE A 95 -20.84 -18.21 -2.49
C PHE A 95 -19.97 -18.57 -1.28
N PRO A 96 -18.94 -19.42 -1.45
CA PRO A 96 -17.96 -19.65 -0.40
C PRO A 96 -17.05 -18.41 -0.25
N TRP A 97 -16.63 -18.12 0.99
CA TRP A 97 -15.77 -16.98 1.32
C TRP A 97 -14.54 -17.36 2.14
N GLY A 98 -14.17 -18.64 2.14
CA GLY A 98 -13.09 -19.18 2.97
C GLY A 98 -13.61 -19.73 4.30
N LYS A 99 -12.74 -20.49 4.99
CA LYS A 99 -13.10 -21.22 6.22
C LYS A 99 -12.76 -20.46 7.50
N LYS A 100 -11.82 -19.50 7.43
CA LYS A 100 -11.28 -18.77 8.59
C LYS A 100 -11.72 -17.33 8.57
N ALA A 101 -12.22 -16.82 9.69
CA ALA A 101 -12.60 -15.42 9.83
C ALA A 101 -11.40 -14.48 9.88
N ASP A 102 -10.26 -14.98 10.37
CA ASP A 102 -9.00 -14.26 10.58
C ASP A 102 -8.01 -14.34 9.41
N LYS A 103 -8.43 -14.95 8.28
CA LYS A 103 -7.58 -15.07 7.08
C LYS A 103 -8.36 -14.93 5.79
N VAL A 104 -7.75 -14.25 4.82
CA VAL A 104 -8.22 -14.23 3.43
C VAL A 104 -7.81 -15.55 2.75
N ASP A 105 -8.76 -16.18 2.08
CA ASP A 105 -8.52 -17.29 1.16
C ASP A 105 -8.60 -16.74 -0.27
N TYR A 106 -7.45 -16.34 -0.82
CA TYR A 106 -7.41 -15.70 -2.14
C TYR A 106 -7.84 -16.62 -3.28
N GLY A 107 -7.63 -17.94 -3.17
CA GLY A 107 -8.15 -18.90 -4.14
C GLY A 107 -9.67 -18.86 -4.22
N VAL A 108 -10.33 -18.92 -3.06
CA VAL A 108 -11.79 -18.78 -2.95
C VAL A 108 -12.26 -17.40 -3.40
N MET A 109 -11.52 -16.34 -3.06
CA MET A 109 -11.85 -14.98 -3.48
C MET A 109 -11.83 -14.85 -5.00
N TYR A 110 -10.79 -15.36 -5.65
CA TYR A 110 -10.66 -15.31 -7.10
C TYR A 110 -11.84 -16.02 -7.80
N GLU A 111 -12.21 -17.20 -7.33
CA GLU A 111 -13.30 -17.97 -7.93
C GLU A 111 -14.69 -17.37 -7.67
N SER A 112 -14.92 -16.81 -6.49
CA SER A 112 -16.25 -16.38 -6.04
C SER A 112 -16.54 -14.92 -6.36
N ARG A 113 -15.59 -14.02 -6.11
CA ARG A 113 -15.81 -12.57 -6.14
C ARG A 113 -16.18 -12.07 -7.53
N TYR A 114 -15.43 -12.46 -8.55
CA TYR A 114 -15.69 -12.02 -9.92
C TYR A 114 -16.99 -12.60 -10.49
N LYS A 115 -17.33 -13.85 -10.14
CA LYS A 115 -18.63 -14.44 -10.54
C LYS A 115 -19.81 -13.63 -9.98
N LEU A 116 -19.70 -13.25 -8.71
CA LEU A 116 -20.74 -12.44 -8.06
C LEU A 116 -20.81 -11.02 -8.65
N LEU A 117 -19.67 -10.39 -8.92
CA LEU A 117 -19.59 -9.07 -9.56
C LEU A 117 -20.13 -9.09 -10.99
N LYS A 118 -20.00 -10.21 -11.74
CA LYS A 118 -20.64 -10.38 -13.04
C LYS A 118 -22.19 -10.42 -12.93
N ILE A 119 -22.75 -10.97 -11.85
CA ILE A 119 -24.19 -10.87 -11.60
C ILE A 119 -24.63 -9.42 -11.36
N ALA A 120 -23.84 -8.67 -10.59
CA ALA A 120 -24.08 -7.23 -10.39
C ALA A 120 -24.01 -6.46 -11.71
N PHE A 121 -23.07 -6.79 -12.58
CA PHE A 121 -22.89 -6.15 -13.88
C PHE A 121 -24.10 -6.30 -14.81
N GLU A 122 -24.70 -7.50 -14.89
CA GLU A 122 -25.91 -7.70 -15.70
C GLU A 122 -27.09 -6.84 -15.25
N ARG A 123 -27.15 -6.46 -13.98
CA ARG A 123 -28.15 -5.53 -13.46
C ARG A 123 -27.76 -4.08 -13.69
N PHE A 124 -26.48 -3.78 -13.54
CA PHE A 124 -25.93 -2.46 -13.81
C PHE A 124 -26.20 -2.01 -15.25
N LEU A 125 -26.00 -2.88 -16.24
CA LEU A 125 -26.28 -2.60 -17.65
C LEU A 125 -27.77 -2.26 -17.95
N ARG A 126 -28.70 -2.64 -17.07
CA ARG A 126 -30.14 -2.34 -17.24
C ARG A 126 -30.54 -0.96 -16.75
N ALA A 127 -29.73 -0.38 -15.89
CA ALA A 127 -29.96 0.92 -15.26
C ALA A 127 -28.60 1.52 -14.89
N GLU A 128 -27.82 1.86 -15.90
CA GLU A 128 -26.53 2.53 -15.69
C GLU A 128 -26.75 3.89 -15.01
N PRO A 129 -25.95 4.24 -13.99
CA PRO A 129 -26.01 5.55 -13.38
C PRO A 129 -25.64 6.67 -14.37
N ASP A 130 -26.30 7.82 -14.27
CA ASP A 130 -26.13 8.96 -15.18
C ASP A 130 -24.67 9.50 -15.15
N ASP A 131 -23.95 9.33 -14.04
CA ASP A 131 -22.57 9.80 -13.86
C ASP A 131 -21.50 8.78 -14.30
N PHE A 132 -21.90 7.58 -14.75
CA PHE A 132 -20.94 6.54 -15.13
C PHE A 132 -20.12 6.90 -16.36
N GLU A 133 -20.77 7.44 -17.42
CA GLU A 133 -20.02 7.88 -18.61
C GLU A 133 -19.07 9.03 -18.28
N ALA A 134 -19.52 10.00 -17.50
CA ALA A 134 -18.67 11.10 -17.06
C ALA A 134 -17.44 10.60 -16.26
N PHE A 135 -17.60 9.55 -15.44
CA PHE A 135 -16.47 8.90 -14.78
C PHE A 135 -15.51 8.27 -15.80
N CYS A 136 -16.03 7.51 -16.78
CA CYS A 136 -15.21 6.87 -17.80
C CYS A 136 -14.44 7.89 -18.64
N GLU A 137 -15.05 9.00 -19.01
CA GLU A 137 -14.41 10.09 -19.74
C GLU A 137 -13.33 10.79 -18.91
N LYS A 138 -13.63 11.10 -17.65
CA LYS A 138 -12.71 11.75 -16.73
C LYS A 138 -11.45 10.91 -16.47
N GLU A 139 -11.60 9.61 -16.34
CA GLU A 139 -10.51 8.68 -16.01
C GLU A 139 -9.93 7.98 -17.27
N ALA A 140 -10.30 8.41 -18.48
CA ALA A 140 -9.96 7.78 -19.76
C ALA A 140 -8.45 7.59 -19.97
N ASP A 141 -7.63 8.47 -19.43
CA ASP A 141 -6.16 8.47 -19.54
C ASP A 141 -5.49 7.17 -19.09
N TRP A 142 -6.09 6.47 -18.12
CA TRP A 142 -5.60 5.18 -17.64
C TRP A 142 -6.66 4.07 -17.75
N LEU A 143 -7.94 4.42 -17.53
CA LEU A 143 -9.04 3.46 -17.45
C LEU A 143 -9.28 2.74 -18.79
N SER A 144 -9.12 3.45 -19.91
CA SER A 144 -9.33 2.90 -21.25
C SER A 144 -8.38 1.74 -21.58
N ASP A 145 -7.09 1.89 -21.21
CA ASP A 145 -6.09 0.86 -21.45
C ASP A 145 -6.13 -0.23 -20.37
N TYR A 146 -6.40 0.14 -19.10
CA TYR A 146 -6.59 -0.85 -18.04
C TYR A 146 -7.77 -1.79 -18.30
N ALA A 147 -8.93 -1.25 -18.67
CA ALA A 147 -10.12 -2.07 -18.92
C ALA A 147 -9.93 -3.00 -20.13
N LEU A 148 -9.29 -2.51 -21.19
CA LEU A 148 -8.91 -3.34 -22.34
C LEU A 148 -7.88 -4.41 -21.94
N PHE A 149 -6.84 -4.05 -21.19
CA PHE A 149 -5.82 -4.98 -20.70
C PHE A 149 -6.46 -6.14 -19.90
N MET A 150 -7.36 -5.83 -18.96
CA MET A 150 -8.03 -6.85 -18.16
C MET A 150 -8.97 -7.72 -18.98
N ALA A 151 -9.71 -7.16 -19.96
CA ALA A 151 -10.55 -7.91 -20.87
C ALA A 151 -9.73 -8.86 -21.75
N LEU A 152 -8.59 -8.41 -22.26
CA LEU A 152 -7.65 -9.25 -23.01
C LEU A 152 -7.01 -10.32 -22.12
N LYS A 153 -6.72 -10.01 -20.88
CA LYS A 153 -6.17 -10.97 -19.91
C LYS A 153 -7.15 -12.10 -19.65
N ASP A 154 -8.44 -11.79 -19.45
CA ASP A 154 -9.50 -12.81 -19.34
C ASP A 154 -9.62 -13.65 -20.61
N ALA A 155 -9.55 -13.04 -21.78
CA ALA A 155 -9.63 -13.72 -23.09
C ALA A 155 -8.42 -14.62 -23.38
N ASN A 156 -7.28 -14.38 -22.71
CA ASN A 156 -6.05 -15.16 -22.80
C ASN A 156 -5.82 -16.03 -21.56
N ASP A 157 -6.86 -16.51 -20.89
CA ASP A 157 -6.81 -17.40 -19.73
C ASP A 157 -5.92 -16.90 -18.57
N GLY A 158 -5.83 -15.58 -18.38
CA GLY A 158 -5.01 -14.93 -17.37
C GLY A 158 -3.52 -14.88 -17.68
N ASN A 159 -3.09 -15.33 -18.86
CA ASN A 159 -1.68 -15.31 -19.26
C ASN A 159 -1.14 -13.88 -19.33
N ALA A 160 0.16 -13.74 -19.01
CA ALA A 160 0.84 -12.46 -19.07
C ALA A 160 0.86 -11.90 -20.51
N TRP A 161 0.75 -10.58 -20.63
CA TRP A 161 0.68 -9.90 -21.94
C TRP A 161 1.92 -10.15 -22.82
N PHE A 162 3.04 -10.49 -22.24
CA PHE A 162 4.25 -10.89 -22.99
C PHE A 162 4.03 -12.08 -23.93
N SER A 163 3.05 -12.94 -23.61
CA SER A 163 2.70 -14.15 -24.37
C SER A 163 1.49 -13.97 -25.30
N TRP A 164 0.87 -12.78 -25.33
CA TRP A 164 -0.25 -12.51 -26.21
C TRP A 164 0.16 -12.53 -27.68
N GLU A 165 -0.83 -12.62 -28.56
CA GLU A 165 -0.63 -12.48 -30.00
C GLU A 165 0.18 -11.22 -30.31
N LYS A 166 1.11 -11.30 -31.29
CA LYS A 166 2.14 -10.29 -31.53
C LYS A 166 1.57 -8.89 -31.73
N ASP A 167 0.50 -8.75 -32.50
CA ASP A 167 -0.06 -7.43 -32.85
C ASP A 167 -0.77 -6.79 -31.64
N LEU A 168 -1.38 -7.59 -30.76
CA LEU A 168 -1.91 -7.14 -29.47
C LEU A 168 -0.77 -6.80 -28.49
N LYS A 169 0.25 -7.64 -28.38
CA LYS A 169 1.44 -7.38 -27.57
C LYS A 169 2.11 -6.07 -27.95
N MET A 170 2.27 -5.85 -29.26
CA MET A 170 2.90 -4.65 -29.84
C MET A 170 1.94 -3.46 -29.96
N ARG A 171 0.70 -3.58 -29.47
CA ARG A 171 -0.33 -2.54 -29.48
C ARG A 171 -0.58 -1.95 -30.87
N LYS A 172 -0.64 -2.79 -31.91
CA LYS A 172 -0.97 -2.33 -33.27
C LYS A 172 -2.37 -1.70 -33.30
N PRO A 173 -2.55 -0.50 -33.90
CA PRO A 173 -3.83 0.22 -33.86
C PRO A 173 -5.01 -0.63 -34.34
N GLU A 174 -4.83 -1.42 -35.41
CA GLU A 174 -5.86 -2.27 -35.97
C GLU A 174 -6.26 -3.39 -35.02
N ALA A 175 -5.28 -4.07 -34.39
CA ALA A 175 -5.52 -5.12 -33.42
C ALA A 175 -6.21 -4.57 -32.15
N LEU A 176 -5.82 -3.37 -31.70
CA LEU A 176 -6.49 -2.71 -30.58
C LEU A 176 -7.94 -2.31 -30.92
N ALA A 177 -8.20 -1.82 -32.14
CA ALA A 177 -9.54 -1.45 -32.57
C ALA A 177 -10.46 -2.69 -32.67
N GLU A 178 -9.96 -3.80 -33.20
CA GLU A 178 -10.67 -5.07 -33.25
C GLU A 178 -10.95 -5.61 -31.85
N ALA A 179 -9.95 -5.60 -30.96
CA ALA A 179 -10.09 -6.04 -29.58
C ALA A 179 -11.12 -5.19 -28.81
N ARG A 180 -11.10 -3.86 -28.95
CA ARG A 180 -12.10 -2.98 -28.33
C ARG A 180 -13.52 -3.28 -28.81
N SER A 181 -13.70 -3.64 -30.07
CA SER A 181 -15.00 -4.04 -30.59
C SER A 181 -15.42 -5.42 -30.10
N THR A 182 -14.52 -6.39 -30.15
CA THR A 182 -14.78 -7.79 -29.78
C THR A 182 -15.10 -7.93 -28.29
N TYR A 183 -14.36 -7.25 -27.42
CA TYR A 183 -14.46 -7.36 -25.97
C TYR A 183 -15.16 -6.15 -25.31
N ALA A 184 -16.00 -5.44 -26.08
CA ALA A 184 -16.67 -4.22 -25.58
C ALA A 184 -17.46 -4.45 -24.28
N LYS A 185 -18.12 -5.59 -24.13
CA LYS A 185 -18.87 -5.94 -22.91
C LYS A 185 -17.94 -6.20 -21.71
N ASP A 186 -16.83 -6.88 -21.92
CA ASP A 186 -15.85 -7.15 -20.86
C ASP A 186 -15.10 -5.88 -20.44
N ILE A 187 -14.76 -5.02 -21.39
CA ILE A 187 -14.22 -3.68 -21.10
C ILE A 187 -15.18 -2.89 -20.21
N ARG A 188 -16.48 -2.89 -20.55
CA ARG A 188 -17.52 -2.22 -19.77
C ARG A 188 -17.64 -2.79 -18.36
N PHE A 189 -17.45 -4.11 -18.19
CA PHE A 189 -17.39 -4.74 -16.89
C PHE A 189 -16.25 -4.19 -16.02
N TYR A 190 -15.04 -4.09 -16.55
CA TYR A 190 -13.90 -3.55 -15.81
C TYR A 190 -14.04 -2.03 -15.54
N GLN A 191 -14.65 -1.28 -16.44
CA GLN A 191 -15.00 0.12 -16.20
C GLN A 191 -16.00 0.25 -15.03
N MET A 192 -17.05 -0.57 -14.99
CA MET A 192 -18.00 -0.60 -13.88
C MET A 192 -17.31 -0.94 -12.54
N LEU A 193 -16.39 -1.92 -12.52
CA LEU A 193 -15.66 -2.26 -11.30
C LEU A 193 -14.89 -1.06 -10.75
N GLN A 194 -14.25 -0.30 -11.62
CA GLN A 194 -13.51 0.89 -11.22
C GLN A 194 -14.46 2.02 -10.76
N TYR A 195 -15.56 2.24 -11.47
CA TYR A 195 -16.58 3.18 -11.04
C TYR A 195 -17.12 2.88 -9.63
N LEU A 196 -17.50 1.62 -9.36
CA LEU A 196 -17.99 1.20 -8.04
C LEU A 196 -16.91 1.30 -6.96
N PHE A 197 -15.65 0.94 -7.29
CA PHE A 197 -14.54 1.08 -6.37
C PHE A 197 -14.34 2.55 -5.96
N PHE A 198 -14.18 3.45 -6.94
CA PHE A 198 -13.91 4.86 -6.66
C PHE A 198 -15.08 5.57 -5.98
N LYS A 199 -16.33 5.22 -6.33
CA LYS A 199 -17.51 5.74 -5.63
C LYS A 199 -17.44 5.41 -4.13
N GLN A 200 -17.21 4.14 -3.78
CA GLN A 200 -17.11 3.72 -2.39
C GLN A 200 -15.86 4.26 -1.69
N TRP A 201 -14.73 4.37 -2.40
CA TRP A 201 -13.50 4.93 -1.85
C TRP A 201 -13.68 6.40 -1.44
N TRP A 202 -14.25 7.21 -2.31
CA TRP A 202 -14.46 8.63 -2.01
C TRP A 202 -15.43 8.83 -0.84
N GLU A 203 -16.48 8.02 -0.75
CA GLU A 203 -17.38 8.05 0.40
C GLU A 203 -16.70 7.63 1.71
N LEU A 204 -15.83 6.62 1.67
CA LEU A 204 -15.06 6.20 2.84
C LEU A 204 -14.03 7.27 3.24
N LYS A 205 -13.26 7.79 2.26
CA LYS A 205 -12.26 8.84 2.52
C LYS A 205 -12.90 10.08 3.13
N ALA A 206 -14.02 10.54 2.57
CA ALA A 206 -14.76 11.67 3.13
C ALA A 206 -15.16 11.40 4.60
N TYR A 207 -15.73 10.23 4.88
CA TYR A 207 -16.10 9.84 6.25
C TYR A 207 -14.92 9.84 7.22
N VAL A 208 -13.76 9.34 6.78
CA VAL A 208 -12.52 9.33 7.58
C VAL A 208 -12.02 10.76 7.82
N ASN A 209 -11.99 11.60 6.76
CA ASN A 209 -11.52 12.97 6.86
C ASN A 209 -12.47 13.86 7.70
N GLU A 210 -13.79 13.65 7.66
CA GLU A 210 -14.77 14.34 8.53
C GLU A 210 -14.50 14.12 10.03
N LYS A 211 -13.82 13.03 10.38
CA LYS A 211 -13.37 12.74 11.77
C LYS A 211 -12.01 13.34 12.11
N GLY A 212 -11.46 14.18 11.22
CA GLY A 212 -10.12 14.75 11.37
C GLY A 212 -8.99 13.75 11.15
N ILE A 213 -9.28 12.53 10.67
CA ILE A 213 -8.29 11.48 10.39
C ILE A 213 -7.84 11.59 8.94
N GLU A 214 -6.55 11.43 8.71
CA GLU A 214 -5.93 11.42 7.38
C GLU A 214 -5.47 10.01 7.01
N ILE A 215 -5.54 9.70 5.72
CA ILE A 215 -5.12 8.39 5.19
C ILE A 215 -3.71 8.49 4.63
N ILE A 216 -2.81 7.65 5.15
CA ILE A 216 -1.49 7.42 4.57
C ILE A 216 -1.61 6.21 3.65
N GLY A 217 -1.44 6.43 2.33
CA GLY A 217 -1.37 5.36 1.34
C GLY A 217 0.06 4.98 1.02
N ASP A 218 0.25 3.84 0.35
CA ASP A 218 1.55 3.28 0.03
C ASP A 218 1.70 3.09 -1.48
N VAL A 219 2.88 3.42 -2.01
CA VAL A 219 3.18 3.40 -3.44
C VAL A 219 4.54 2.74 -3.65
N PRO A 220 4.58 1.52 -4.23
CA PRO A 220 5.86 0.92 -4.60
C PRO A 220 6.55 1.73 -5.69
N ILE A 221 7.88 1.87 -5.62
CA ILE A 221 8.63 2.57 -6.69
C ILE A 221 8.40 1.89 -8.04
N TYR A 222 8.50 0.56 -8.09
CA TYR A 222 8.35 -0.20 -9.33
C TYR A 222 6.90 -0.62 -9.58
N VAL A 223 6.64 -1.04 -10.81
CA VAL A 223 5.36 -1.62 -11.26
C VAL A 223 5.57 -3.07 -11.67
N ALA A 224 4.51 -3.88 -11.63
CA ALA A 224 4.60 -5.25 -12.11
C ALA A 224 4.85 -5.28 -13.62
N GLY A 225 5.68 -6.20 -14.08
CA GLY A 225 5.91 -6.40 -15.51
C GLY A 225 4.62 -6.77 -16.26
N ASP A 226 3.83 -7.66 -15.68
CA ASP A 226 2.50 -8.01 -16.19
C ASP A 226 1.45 -7.02 -15.69
N SER A 227 1.46 -5.82 -16.27
CA SER A 227 0.56 -4.73 -15.93
C SER A 227 0.15 -3.90 -17.14
N ALA A 228 -0.99 -3.23 -17.01
CA ALA A 228 -1.44 -2.22 -17.96
C ALA A 228 -0.46 -1.05 -18.08
N ASP A 229 0.23 -0.71 -16.97
CA ASP A 229 1.24 0.36 -16.94
C ASP A 229 2.36 0.10 -17.96
N VAL A 230 2.94 -1.11 -17.92
CA VAL A 230 4.06 -1.48 -18.82
C VAL A 230 3.56 -1.71 -20.25
N TRP A 231 2.43 -2.42 -20.40
CA TRP A 231 1.85 -2.69 -21.73
C TRP A 231 1.44 -1.41 -22.46
N ALA A 232 0.89 -0.43 -21.73
CA ALA A 232 0.43 0.84 -22.33
C ALA A 232 1.55 1.84 -22.60
N ASN A 233 2.67 1.77 -21.86
CA ASN A 233 3.77 2.75 -21.92
C ASN A 233 5.14 2.04 -22.02
N PRO A 234 5.35 1.10 -22.98
CA PRO A 234 6.56 0.28 -23.01
C PRO A 234 7.84 1.11 -23.20
N GLU A 235 7.76 2.29 -23.79
CA GLU A 235 8.88 3.22 -23.98
C GLU A 235 9.47 3.78 -22.68
N GLU A 236 8.71 3.75 -21.60
CA GLU A 236 9.13 4.22 -20.27
C GLU A 236 9.97 3.18 -19.51
N PHE A 237 10.11 1.95 -20.05
CA PHE A 237 10.77 0.84 -19.38
C PHE A 237 11.93 0.25 -20.21
N TYR A 238 12.92 -0.36 -19.54
CA TYR A 238 14.03 -1.08 -20.18
C TYR A 238 13.55 -2.42 -20.75
N LEU A 239 12.98 -2.38 -21.95
CA LEU A 239 12.50 -3.52 -22.71
C LEU A 239 13.31 -3.63 -24.02
N ASP A 240 13.44 -4.87 -24.54
CA ASP A 240 14.02 -5.14 -25.85
C ASP A 240 13.02 -4.85 -26.99
N GLU A 241 13.41 -5.12 -28.25
CA GLU A 241 12.58 -4.89 -29.44
C GLU A 241 11.30 -5.77 -29.45
N ASP A 242 11.33 -6.89 -28.74
CA ASP A 242 10.18 -7.78 -28.55
C ASP A 242 9.41 -7.49 -27.24
N LEU A 243 9.68 -6.36 -26.60
CA LEU A 243 9.07 -5.90 -25.35
C LEU A 243 9.27 -6.85 -24.17
N ASN A 244 10.38 -7.60 -24.12
CA ASN A 244 10.76 -8.35 -22.94
C ASN A 244 11.71 -7.51 -22.06
N PRO A 245 11.66 -7.63 -20.72
CA PRO A 245 12.60 -6.94 -19.84
C PRO A 245 14.06 -7.31 -20.15
N ILE A 246 14.91 -6.30 -20.31
CA ILE A 246 16.37 -6.47 -20.47
C ILE A 246 16.98 -6.72 -19.08
N ASP A 247 16.64 -5.85 -18.15
CA ASP A 247 17.02 -5.92 -16.76
C ASP A 247 15.81 -5.72 -15.86
N VAL A 248 15.86 -6.25 -14.65
CA VAL A 248 14.81 -6.17 -13.65
C VAL A 248 15.32 -5.65 -12.31
N ALA A 249 14.42 -5.16 -11.49
CA ALA A 249 14.72 -4.65 -10.17
C ALA A 249 14.97 -5.75 -9.14
N GLY A 250 15.73 -5.40 -8.12
CA GLY A 250 15.98 -6.23 -6.96
C GLY A 250 16.92 -5.56 -5.96
N CYS A 251 17.47 -6.38 -5.05
CA CYS A 251 18.48 -5.97 -4.10
C CYS A 251 19.70 -6.91 -4.16
N PRO A 252 20.92 -6.41 -3.94
CA PRO A 252 22.11 -7.25 -3.92
C PRO A 252 22.07 -8.27 -2.79
N PRO A 253 22.91 -9.32 -2.86
CA PRO A 253 23.20 -10.17 -1.72
C PRO A 253 23.62 -9.39 -0.48
N ASP A 254 23.09 -9.80 0.68
CA ASP A 254 23.39 -9.20 1.97
C ASP A 254 23.49 -10.27 3.07
N ALA A 255 23.59 -9.86 4.34
CA ALA A 255 23.69 -10.77 5.48
C ALA A 255 22.40 -11.60 5.71
N PHE A 256 21.27 -11.22 5.11
CA PHE A 256 19.96 -11.86 5.25
C PHE A 256 19.60 -12.75 4.05
N SER A 257 20.17 -12.46 2.87
CA SER A 257 19.94 -13.21 1.64
C SER A 257 21.22 -13.37 0.84
N GLU A 258 21.80 -14.58 0.83
CA GLU A 258 23.01 -14.92 0.08
C GLU A 258 22.82 -14.74 -1.45
N ASP A 259 21.62 -14.91 -1.96
CA ASP A 259 21.27 -14.75 -3.36
C ASP A 259 20.75 -13.35 -3.71
N GLY A 260 20.62 -12.47 -2.71
CA GLY A 260 19.92 -11.19 -2.83
C GLY A 260 18.42 -11.37 -3.05
N GLN A 261 17.75 -10.31 -3.50
CA GLN A 261 16.32 -10.33 -3.81
C GLN A 261 16.10 -10.01 -5.28
N LEU A 262 15.46 -10.92 -6.00
CA LEU A 262 15.05 -10.72 -7.39
C LEU A 262 13.55 -10.40 -7.39
N TRP A 263 13.19 -9.12 -7.61
CA TRP A 263 11.79 -8.69 -7.58
C TRP A 263 11.09 -8.87 -8.94
N GLY A 264 11.86 -8.84 -10.04
CA GLY A 264 11.33 -9.10 -11.38
C GLY A 264 10.59 -7.92 -12.02
N ASN A 265 10.49 -6.77 -11.36
CA ASN A 265 9.87 -5.58 -11.91
C ASN A 265 10.76 -4.97 -13.01
N PRO A 266 10.23 -4.52 -14.17
CA PRO A 266 11.01 -3.84 -15.18
C PRO A 266 11.54 -2.50 -14.65
N LEU A 267 12.72 -2.11 -15.12
CA LEU A 267 13.37 -0.87 -14.72
C LEU A 267 12.87 0.30 -15.59
N PHE A 268 12.82 1.49 -15.00
CA PHE A 268 12.43 2.72 -15.70
C PHE A 268 13.55 3.25 -16.60
N ARG A 269 13.20 3.76 -17.76
CA ARG A 269 14.09 4.54 -18.64
C ARG A 269 14.12 6.00 -18.20
N TRP A 270 14.87 6.28 -17.14
CA TRP A 270 14.98 7.62 -16.57
C TRP A 270 15.47 8.68 -17.57
N ASP A 271 16.25 8.27 -18.56
CA ASP A 271 16.72 9.13 -19.66
C ASP A 271 15.57 9.57 -20.59
N VAL A 272 14.62 8.68 -20.86
CA VAL A 272 13.41 8.98 -21.66
C VAL A 272 12.43 9.79 -20.83
N MET A 273 12.16 9.36 -19.59
CA MET A 273 11.28 10.05 -18.68
C MET A 273 11.71 11.50 -18.41
N LYS A 274 13.02 11.73 -18.26
CA LYS A 274 13.55 13.09 -18.13
C LYS A 274 13.25 13.96 -19.36
N LYS A 275 13.42 13.43 -20.57
CA LYS A 275 13.17 14.14 -21.82
C LYS A 275 11.70 14.52 -22.01
N ASN A 276 10.77 13.67 -21.54
CA ASN A 276 9.34 13.96 -21.58
C ASN A 276 8.81 14.68 -20.34
N GLY A 277 9.72 15.13 -19.44
CA GLY A 277 9.38 15.87 -18.22
C GLY A 277 8.69 15.00 -17.17
N TYR A 278 9.05 13.71 -17.07
CA TYR A 278 8.53 12.75 -16.10
C TYR A 278 7.00 12.65 -16.13
N THR A 279 6.40 12.66 -17.32
CA THR A 279 4.95 12.73 -17.50
C THR A 279 4.23 11.58 -16.80
N TRP A 280 4.73 10.35 -16.94
CA TRP A 280 4.12 9.17 -16.31
C TRP A 280 4.16 9.28 -14.76
N TRP A 281 5.30 9.64 -14.18
CA TRP A 281 5.45 9.85 -12.74
C TRP A 281 4.59 11.00 -12.21
N THR A 282 4.47 12.08 -12.98
CA THR A 282 3.59 13.21 -12.65
C THR A 282 2.13 12.75 -12.56
N LYS A 283 1.65 11.97 -13.54
CA LYS A 283 0.30 11.40 -13.52
C LYS A 283 0.10 10.46 -12.32
N ARG A 284 1.09 9.59 -12.04
CA ARG A 284 1.04 8.64 -10.93
C ARG A 284 0.94 9.35 -9.57
N ILE A 285 1.84 10.29 -9.30
CA ILE A 285 1.83 11.02 -8.02
C ILE A 285 0.58 11.89 -7.90
N ALA A 286 0.12 12.53 -8.97
CA ALA A 286 -1.12 13.29 -8.97
C ALA A 286 -2.34 12.41 -8.64
N ALA A 287 -2.42 11.20 -9.19
CA ALA A 287 -3.48 10.25 -8.87
C ALA A 287 -3.41 9.80 -7.40
N MET A 288 -2.22 9.44 -6.91
CA MET A 288 -2.01 9.00 -5.53
C MET A 288 -2.29 10.10 -4.50
N SER A 289 -1.90 11.35 -4.79
CA SER A 289 -2.18 12.51 -3.93
C SER A 289 -3.67 12.89 -3.87
N LYS A 290 -4.49 12.42 -4.83
CA LYS A 290 -5.95 12.50 -4.72
C LYS A 290 -6.50 11.39 -3.84
N LEU A 291 -6.00 10.16 -4.04
CA LEU A 291 -6.45 8.98 -3.28
C LEU A 291 -6.14 9.09 -1.80
N TYR A 292 -4.96 9.59 -1.44
CA TYR A 292 -4.44 9.64 -0.08
C TYR A 292 -4.18 11.07 0.37
N ASP A 293 -4.16 11.30 1.67
CA ASP A 293 -3.79 12.58 2.25
C ASP A 293 -2.26 12.70 2.38
N ILE A 294 -1.59 11.56 2.62
CA ILE A 294 -0.13 11.42 2.59
C ILE A 294 0.22 10.19 1.76
N VAL A 295 1.26 10.30 0.95
CA VAL A 295 1.79 9.20 0.13
C VAL A 295 3.09 8.68 0.73
N ARG A 296 3.12 7.42 1.17
CA ARG A 296 4.38 6.74 1.50
C ARG A 296 4.97 6.16 0.21
N ILE A 297 6.19 6.53 -0.11
CA ILE A 297 6.92 5.94 -1.25
C ILE A 297 7.82 4.83 -0.72
N ASP A 298 7.56 3.63 -1.17
CA ASP A 298 8.35 2.44 -0.86
C ASP A 298 9.65 2.40 -1.67
N HIS A 299 10.73 1.93 -1.05
CA HIS A 299 12.07 1.82 -1.62
C HIS A 299 12.62 3.13 -2.22
N PHE A 300 12.54 4.23 -1.47
CA PHE A 300 12.92 5.57 -1.94
C PHE A 300 14.38 5.68 -2.40
N ARG A 301 15.27 4.86 -1.85
CA ARG A 301 16.67 4.81 -2.29
C ARG A 301 16.83 4.54 -3.79
N GLY A 302 15.86 3.87 -4.43
CA GLY A 302 15.85 3.58 -5.86
C GLY A 302 15.86 4.83 -6.75
N PHE A 303 15.49 5.99 -6.21
CA PHE A 303 15.62 7.27 -6.93
C PHE A 303 17.04 7.85 -6.87
N ASP A 304 17.88 7.48 -5.91
CA ASP A 304 19.33 7.79 -5.92
C ASP A 304 20.07 6.78 -6.79
N SER A 305 19.94 5.52 -6.44
CA SER A 305 20.57 4.41 -7.14
C SER A 305 19.72 3.15 -6.98
N TYR A 306 19.52 2.45 -8.08
CA TYR A 306 18.75 1.22 -8.15
C TYR A 306 19.61 0.04 -8.59
N TYR A 307 19.25 -1.16 -8.14
CA TYR A 307 20.00 -2.37 -8.45
C TYR A 307 19.37 -3.06 -9.66
N ALA A 308 20.11 -3.15 -10.76
CA ALA A 308 19.70 -3.70 -12.03
C ALA A 308 20.24 -5.12 -12.17
N ILE A 309 19.37 -6.10 -12.39
CA ILE A 309 19.71 -7.51 -12.51
C ILE A 309 19.34 -7.97 -13.91
N PRO A 310 20.24 -8.66 -14.69
CA PRO A 310 19.88 -9.21 -15.98
C PRO A 310 18.61 -10.08 -15.89
N ALA A 311 17.60 -9.81 -16.71
CA ALA A 311 16.29 -10.46 -16.59
C ALA A 311 16.32 -12.00 -16.76
N LYS A 312 17.37 -12.52 -17.40
CA LYS A 312 17.62 -13.98 -17.56
C LYS A 312 18.16 -14.66 -16.29
N ASP A 313 18.64 -13.89 -15.31
CA ASP A 313 19.27 -14.44 -14.12
C ASP A 313 18.22 -14.92 -13.11
N LYS A 314 18.57 -15.95 -12.36
CA LYS A 314 17.69 -16.57 -11.35
C LYS A 314 17.94 -16.01 -9.93
N THR A 315 19.03 -15.26 -9.75
CA THR A 315 19.43 -14.66 -8.48
C THR A 315 19.90 -13.23 -8.72
N ALA A 316 20.02 -12.44 -7.67
CA ALA A 316 20.48 -11.06 -7.77
C ALA A 316 22.01 -10.90 -7.78
N LYS A 317 22.79 -12.00 -7.81
CA LYS A 317 24.26 -11.96 -7.67
C LYS A 317 25.01 -11.16 -8.74
N ASN A 318 24.50 -11.16 -9.97
CA ASN A 318 25.15 -10.50 -11.12
C ASN A 318 24.58 -9.10 -11.42
N GLY A 319 23.83 -8.53 -10.50
CA GLY A 319 23.30 -7.19 -10.70
C GLY A 319 24.36 -6.09 -10.49
N GLU A 320 24.00 -4.89 -10.90
CA GLU A 320 24.84 -3.69 -10.77
C GLU A 320 24.03 -2.48 -10.29
N TRP A 321 24.68 -1.58 -9.58
CA TRP A 321 24.08 -0.31 -9.19
C TRP A 321 24.08 0.68 -10.34
N ARG A 322 22.92 1.25 -10.65
CA ARG A 322 22.73 2.31 -11.64
C ARG A 322 22.16 3.56 -10.98
N LYS A 323 22.52 4.74 -11.50
CA LYS A 323 22.08 6.02 -10.96
C LYS A 323 20.60 6.28 -11.31
N GLY A 324 19.82 6.66 -10.30
CA GLY A 324 18.44 7.10 -10.45
C GLY A 324 18.32 8.59 -10.84
N PRO A 325 17.08 9.12 -10.95
CA PRO A 325 16.80 10.50 -11.36
C PRO A 325 17.16 11.54 -10.28
N GLY A 326 17.28 11.13 -9.01
CA GLY A 326 17.56 12.02 -7.88
C GLY A 326 16.52 13.13 -7.72
N MET A 327 16.98 14.29 -7.25
CA MET A 327 16.11 15.46 -7.04
C MET A 327 15.51 16.06 -8.31
N ASP A 328 16.04 15.75 -9.49
CA ASP A 328 15.48 16.22 -10.76
C ASP A 328 14.02 15.82 -10.96
N LEU A 329 13.68 14.58 -10.60
CA LEU A 329 12.30 14.11 -10.57
C LEU A 329 11.44 14.91 -9.58
N PHE A 330 11.86 15.03 -8.32
CA PHE A 330 11.07 15.65 -7.26
C PHE A 330 10.88 17.15 -7.49
N HIS A 331 11.89 17.88 -7.96
CA HIS A 331 11.74 19.27 -8.38
C HIS A 331 10.72 19.42 -9.51
N THR A 332 10.72 18.49 -10.49
CA THR A 332 9.73 18.53 -11.58
C THR A 332 8.32 18.23 -11.07
N LEU A 333 8.17 17.27 -10.15
CA LEU A 333 6.88 16.97 -9.54
C LEU A 333 6.34 18.16 -8.73
N GLU A 334 7.17 18.80 -7.90
CA GLU A 334 6.76 19.97 -7.12
C GLU A 334 6.41 21.17 -8.01
N GLN A 335 7.14 21.40 -9.10
CA GLN A 335 6.81 22.44 -10.07
C GLN A 335 5.44 22.23 -10.72
N LYS A 336 5.06 20.97 -10.98
CA LYS A 336 3.80 20.63 -11.67
C LYS A 336 2.61 20.44 -10.73
N LEU A 337 2.85 19.92 -9.53
CA LEU A 337 1.80 19.49 -8.60
C LEU A 337 1.71 20.37 -7.33
N GLY A 338 2.68 21.26 -7.11
CA GLY A 338 2.80 22.00 -5.86
C GLY A 338 3.44 21.16 -4.74
N ARG A 339 3.20 21.56 -3.50
CA ARG A 339 3.75 20.88 -2.32
C ARG A 339 3.27 19.42 -2.25
N LEU A 340 4.19 18.50 -2.06
CA LEU A 340 3.94 17.08 -1.96
C LEU A 340 3.92 16.65 -0.48
N ASN A 341 2.87 15.95 -0.07
CA ASN A 341 2.79 15.32 1.25
C ASN A 341 3.29 13.86 1.13
N ILE A 342 4.60 13.67 1.29
CA ILE A 342 5.27 12.40 1.06
C ILE A 342 6.02 11.97 2.34
N ILE A 343 5.96 10.68 2.65
CA ILE A 343 6.83 9.96 3.58
C ILE A 343 7.68 9.02 2.74
N VAL A 344 8.96 8.85 3.07
CA VAL A 344 9.85 7.99 2.29
C VAL A 344 10.34 6.80 3.09
N GLU A 345 10.32 5.63 2.45
CA GLU A 345 10.96 4.44 3.00
C GLU A 345 12.45 4.48 2.64
N ASP A 346 13.28 4.79 3.63
CA ASP A 346 14.73 4.89 3.57
C ASP A 346 15.41 3.78 4.40
N LEU A 347 14.85 2.59 4.39
CA LEU A 347 15.40 1.44 5.10
C LEU A 347 16.51 0.73 4.32
N GLY A 348 17.27 -0.14 4.98
CA GLY A 348 18.34 -0.93 4.39
C GLY A 348 19.69 -0.21 4.36
N PHE A 349 20.52 -0.55 3.37
CA PHE A 349 21.88 -0.02 3.26
C PHE A 349 21.87 1.41 2.71
N LEU A 350 22.13 2.39 3.57
CA LEU A 350 22.11 3.82 3.23
C LEU A 350 23.53 4.32 2.90
N THR A 351 23.71 4.75 1.65
CA THR A 351 24.94 5.46 1.23
C THR A 351 24.83 6.95 1.57
N PRO A 352 25.95 7.70 1.63
CA PRO A 352 25.91 9.16 1.81
C PRO A 352 25.05 9.89 0.77
N SER A 353 24.98 9.39 -0.48
CA SER A 353 24.14 9.97 -1.53
C SER A 353 22.65 9.75 -1.28
N VAL A 354 22.25 8.58 -0.78
CA VAL A 354 20.85 8.30 -0.38
C VAL A 354 20.43 9.20 0.78
N LEU A 355 21.27 9.31 1.81
CA LEU A 355 21.01 10.22 2.95
C LEU A 355 20.87 11.67 2.50
N LYS A 356 21.74 12.09 1.54
CA LYS A 356 21.64 13.43 0.94
C LYS A 356 20.34 13.60 0.16
N LEU A 357 19.90 12.60 -0.62
CA LEU A 357 18.64 12.66 -1.37
C LEU A 357 17.45 12.83 -0.41
N VAL A 358 17.39 12.07 0.68
CA VAL A 358 16.34 12.19 1.71
C VAL A 358 16.36 13.60 2.33
N ALA A 359 17.55 14.10 2.71
CA ALA A 359 17.67 15.44 3.28
C ALA A 359 17.27 16.55 2.29
N ASP A 360 17.72 16.46 1.03
CA ASP A 360 17.41 17.45 0.00
C ASP A 360 15.92 17.45 -0.39
N SER A 361 15.25 16.31 -0.31
CA SER A 361 13.81 16.19 -0.59
C SER A 361 12.93 16.86 0.47
N GLY A 362 13.46 17.01 1.69
CA GLY A 362 12.67 17.48 2.83
C GLY A 362 11.54 16.55 3.26
N PHE A 363 11.52 15.30 2.79
CA PHE A 363 10.53 14.30 3.19
C PHE A 363 10.99 13.55 4.45
N PRO A 364 10.10 13.25 5.42
CA PRO A 364 10.47 12.46 6.58
C PRO A 364 10.79 11.02 6.19
N GLY A 365 11.94 10.53 6.63
CA GLY A 365 12.33 9.13 6.54
C GLY A 365 11.76 8.29 7.68
N MET A 366 12.04 6.98 7.67
CA MET A 366 11.46 6.02 8.59
C MET A 366 12.45 5.55 9.66
N LYS A 367 11.93 5.27 10.87
CA LYS A 367 12.63 4.59 11.96
C LYS A 367 11.81 3.39 12.40
N VAL A 368 12.44 2.21 12.48
CA VAL A 368 11.77 0.96 12.86
C VAL A 368 12.35 0.42 14.15
N ILE A 369 11.55 0.36 15.22
CA ILE A 369 11.99 -0.06 16.56
C ILE A 369 12.55 -1.49 16.56
N GLN A 370 11.99 -2.41 15.81
CA GLN A 370 12.50 -3.78 15.73
C GLN A 370 13.96 -3.85 15.24
N PHE A 371 14.42 -2.88 14.45
CA PHE A 371 15.82 -2.82 13.99
C PHE A 371 16.78 -2.21 15.02
N ALA A 372 16.26 -1.57 16.08
CA ALA A 372 17.07 -0.89 17.07
C ALA A 372 17.95 -1.83 17.92
N PHE A 373 17.57 -3.09 18.03
CA PHE A 373 18.11 -4.03 19.01
C PHE A 373 19.00 -5.11 18.40
N ASP A 374 19.48 -4.92 17.18
CA ASP A 374 20.52 -5.80 16.63
C ASP A 374 21.84 -5.51 17.36
N SER A 375 22.28 -6.49 18.17
CA SER A 375 23.49 -6.35 18.98
C SER A 375 24.80 -6.42 18.18
N ARG A 376 24.71 -6.72 16.88
CA ARG A 376 25.87 -6.90 16.01
C ARG A 376 26.37 -5.60 15.39
N GLU A 377 25.52 -4.56 15.37
CA GLU A 377 25.81 -3.28 14.71
C GLU A 377 25.40 -2.09 15.58
N GLY A 378 26.09 -0.96 15.43
CA GLY A 378 25.66 0.32 15.99
C GLY A 378 24.36 0.77 15.31
N SER A 379 23.29 0.97 16.09
CA SER A 379 21.96 1.20 15.55
C SER A 379 21.55 2.67 15.52
N ASN A 380 21.25 3.18 14.33
CA ASN A 380 20.59 4.48 14.15
C ASN A 380 19.07 4.41 14.44
N TYR A 381 18.57 3.25 14.88
CA TYR A 381 17.16 3.02 15.16
C TYR A 381 16.82 3.05 16.65
N LEU A 382 17.81 3.32 17.52
CA LEU A 382 17.53 3.52 18.95
C LEU A 382 16.79 4.84 19.17
N PRO A 383 15.67 4.87 19.89
CA PRO A 383 14.82 6.07 20.07
C PRO A 383 15.54 7.34 20.49
N HIS A 384 16.63 7.26 21.28
CA HIS A 384 17.40 8.44 21.68
C HIS A 384 18.24 9.06 20.55
N THR A 385 18.37 8.38 19.40
CA THR A 385 19.11 8.88 18.24
C THR A 385 18.21 9.54 17.18
N TYR A 386 16.89 9.54 17.41
CA TYR A 386 15.95 10.08 16.41
C TYR A 386 16.02 11.59 16.33
N THR A 387 15.67 12.09 15.15
CA THR A 387 15.34 13.50 14.90
C THR A 387 13.84 13.69 14.95
N GLU A 388 13.38 14.93 15.14
CA GLU A 388 11.94 15.24 15.13
C GLU A 388 11.30 14.89 13.78
N HIS A 389 11.97 15.25 12.69
CA HIS A 389 11.48 15.02 11.32
C HIS A 389 11.70 13.56 10.86
N CYS A 390 10.96 12.65 11.46
CA CYS A 390 10.93 11.24 11.06
C CYS A 390 9.61 10.58 11.44
N VAL A 391 9.30 9.47 10.76
CA VAL A 391 8.16 8.60 11.08
C VAL A 391 8.67 7.35 11.79
N VAL A 392 8.17 7.10 12.99
CA VAL A 392 8.60 5.98 13.84
C VAL A 392 7.60 4.84 13.75
N TYR A 393 8.08 3.67 13.37
CA TYR A 393 7.31 2.44 13.34
C TYR A 393 7.79 1.46 14.41
N THR A 394 6.89 0.67 14.97
CA THR A 394 7.31 -0.51 15.76
C THR A 394 7.79 -1.62 14.84
N GLY A 395 7.14 -1.80 13.72
CA GLY A 395 7.43 -2.64 12.59
C GLY A 395 6.54 -2.24 11.42
N THR A 396 6.88 -2.65 10.21
CA THR A 396 6.07 -2.47 8.99
C THR A 396 5.27 -3.75 8.70
N HIS A 397 4.58 -3.80 7.57
CA HIS A 397 3.92 -5.01 7.07
C HIS A 397 4.89 -6.17 6.75
N ASP A 398 6.18 -5.87 6.57
CA ASP A 398 7.24 -6.85 6.27
C ASP A 398 7.89 -7.45 7.52
N ASN A 399 7.73 -6.78 8.66
CA ASN A 399 8.25 -7.26 9.92
C ASN A 399 7.33 -8.32 10.55
N ASP A 400 7.86 -9.11 11.46
CA ASP A 400 7.03 -9.91 12.34
C ASP A 400 6.28 -8.99 13.33
N THR A 401 5.20 -9.48 13.91
CA THR A 401 4.55 -8.78 15.02
C THR A 401 5.53 -8.62 16.19
N LEU A 402 5.31 -7.64 17.07
CA LEU A 402 6.18 -7.44 18.23
C LEU A 402 6.29 -8.69 19.10
N LEU A 403 5.19 -9.39 19.35
CA LEU A 403 5.22 -10.62 20.15
C LEU A 403 5.85 -11.79 19.39
N GLY A 404 5.74 -11.83 18.07
CA GLY A 404 6.45 -12.77 17.21
C GLY A 404 7.96 -12.50 17.27
N TRP A 405 8.38 -11.26 17.08
CA TRP A 405 9.78 -10.83 17.19
C TRP A 405 10.38 -11.18 18.57
N MET A 406 9.66 -10.94 19.66
CA MET A 406 10.10 -11.30 21.01
C MET A 406 10.38 -12.81 21.18
N LYS A 407 9.76 -13.67 20.38
CA LYS A 407 9.97 -15.13 20.39
C LYS A 407 11.06 -15.59 19.44
N THR A 408 11.23 -14.91 18.31
CA THR A 408 12.09 -15.35 17.20
C THR A 408 13.43 -14.63 17.12
N ALA A 409 13.54 -13.41 17.64
CA ALA A 409 14.76 -12.63 17.63
C ALA A 409 15.87 -13.25 18.52
N PRO A 410 17.16 -12.96 18.25
CA PRO A 410 18.27 -13.39 19.12
C PRO A 410 18.04 -13.02 20.59
N LYS A 411 18.41 -13.89 21.51
CA LYS A 411 18.18 -13.70 22.95
C LYS A 411 18.82 -12.41 23.47
N GLU A 412 19.97 -12.06 22.97
CA GLU A 412 20.71 -10.83 23.30
C GLU A 412 19.94 -9.59 22.86
N SER A 413 19.37 -9.61 21.67
CA SER A 413 18.53 -8.53 21.14
C SER A 413 17.27 -8.34 21.99
N VAL A 414 16.60 -9.44 22.34
CA VAL A 414 15.41 -9.41 23.22
C VAL A 414 15.78 -8.91 24.62
N LYS A 415 16.93 -9.32 25.16
CA LYS A 415 17.43 -8.85 26.46
C LYS A 415 17.69 -7.35 26.41
N PHE A 416 18.41 -6.89 25.39
CA PHE A 416 18.71 -5.47 25.20
C PHE A 416 17.42 -4.63 25.06
N ALA A 417 16.44 -5.08 24.28
CA ALA A 417 15.16 -4.41 24.15
C ALA A 417 14.44 -4.28 25.51
N LYS A 418 14.44 -5.36 26.30
CA LYS A 418 13.82 -5.37 27.65
C LYS A 418 14.47 -4.37 28.60
N GLU A 419 15.80 -4.33 28.61
CA GLU A 419 16.57 -3.42 29.45
C GLU A 419 16.41 -1.96 28.98
N TYR A 420 16.60 -1.71 27.69
CA TYR A 420 16.56 -0.36 27.12
C TYR A 420 15.18 0.29 27.22
N LEU A 421 14.11 -0.45 26.92
CA LEU A 421 12.74 0.05 26.97
C LEU A 421 12.05 -0.19 28.31
N ASN A 422 12.73 -0.80 29.28
CA ASN A 422 12.14 -1.20 30.57
C ASN A 422 10.83 -1.99 30.39
N LEU A 423 10.89 -3.06 29.56
CA LEU A 423 9.70 -3.86 29.22
C LEU A 423 9.28 -4.75 30.39
N THR A 424 8.00 -4.71 30.76
CA THR A 424 7.43 -5.53 31.83
C THR A 424 6.29 -6.44 31.35
N LYS A 425 5.98 -7.49 32.09
CA LYS A 425 4.85 -8.39 31.79
C LYS A 425 3.51 -7.72 32.10
N GLU A 426 3.48 -6.87 33.11
CA GLU A 426 2.30 -6.16 33.59
C GLU A 426 1.77 -5.19 32.52
N GLU A 427 2.66 -4.43 31.87
CA GLU A 427 2.33 -3.55 30.78
C GLU A 427 1.98 -4.36 29.52
N GLY A 428 2.67 -5.48 29.31
CA GLY A 428 2.72 -6.25 28.08
C GLY A 428 3.90 -5.82 27.21
N TYR A 429 4.70 -6.78 26.72
CA TYR A 429 5.94 -6.48 25.99
C TYR A 429 5.68 -5.70 24.68
N ASN A 430 4.60 -6.04 23.97
CA ASN A 430 4.16 -5.28 22.78
C ASN A 430 3.83 -3.82 23.14
N TRP A 431 3.09 -3.58 24.22
CA TRP A 431 2.73 -2.23 24.67
C TRP A 431 3.96 -1.42 25.09
N GLY A 432 4.91 -2.04 25.81
CA GLY A 432 6.16 -1.39 26.16
C GLY A 432 7.03 -1.01 24.95
N MET A 433 7.06 -1.85 23.91
CA MET A 433 7.75 -1.52 22.65
C MET A 433 7.03 -0.39 21.89
N MET A 434 5.69 -0.42 21.80
CA MET A 434 4.91 0.68 21.23
C MET A 434 5.09 1.99 22.02
N ARG A 435 5.15 1.91 23.36
CA ARG A 435 5.49 3.06 24.21
C ARG A 435 6.84 3.67 23.83
N GLY A 436 7.83 2.83 23.48
CA GLY A 436 9.12 3.30 22.96
C GLY A 436 8.98 4.16 21.72
N ALA A 437 8.08 3.80 20.78
CA ALA A 437 7.75 4.63 19.62
C ALA A 437 7.04 5.92 20.01
N TRP A 438 6.00 5.85 20.82
CA TRP A 438 5.18 7.01 21.21
C TRP A 438 5.93 8.03 22.07
N SER A 439 6.87 7.59 22.93
CA SER A 439 7.68 8.46 23.77
C SER A 439 8.84 9.13 23.02
N SER A 440 9.12 8.73 21.77
CA SER A 440 10.19 9.29 20.97
C SER A 440 9.90 10.74 20.52
N VAL A 441 10.92 11.43 20.02
CA VAL A 441 10.79 12.79 19.48
C VAL A 441 10.19 12.86 18.07
N GLY A 442 10.11 11.72 17.35
CA GLY A 442 9.61 11.70 15.97
C GLY A 442 8.20 12.28 15.84
N GLU A 443 7.97 13.08 14.82
CA GLU A 443 6.70 13.81 14.59
C GLU A 443 5.49 12.89 14.42
N LEU A 444 5.70 11.71 13.82
CA LEU A 444 4.66 10.70 13.62
C LEU A 444 5.12 9.34 14.15
N ALA A 445 4.23 8.64 14.87
CA ALA A 445 4.45 7.26 15.28
C ALA A 445 3.30 6.37 14.78
N VAL A 446 3.63 5.34 13.99
CA VAL A 446 2.65 4.40 13.42
C VAL A 446 2.89 3.00 13.98
N VAL A 447 1.82 2.34 14.41
CA VAL A 447 1.89 0.97 14.94
C VAL A 447 0.94 0.04 14.16
N PRO A 448 1.35 -1.20 13.84
CA PRO A 448 0.46 -2.19 13.24
C PRO A 448 -0.69 -2.56 14.19
N MET A 449 -1.88 -2.77 13.63
CA MET A 449 -3.05 -3.20 14.43
C MET A 449 -2.82 -4.52 15.13
N GLN A 450 -2.05 -5.43 14.53
CA GLN A 450 -1.67 -6.72 15.14
C GLN A 450 -0.94 -6.54 16.46
N ASP A 451 -0.08 -5.51 16.54
CA ASP A 451 0.67 -5.20 17.75
C ASP A 451 -0.23 -4.62 18.85
N LEU A 452 -1.20 -3.78 18.48
CA LEU A 452 -2.20 -3.25 19.43
C LEU A 452 -3.06 -4.38 20.04
N ILE A 453 -3.49 -5.33 19.20
CA ILE A 453 -4.26 -6.51 19.65
C ILE A 453 -3.38 -7.46 20.46
N GLY A 454 -2.08 -7.53 20.18
CA GLY A 454 -1.14 -8.42 20.85
C GLY A 454 -1.10 -9.82 20.25
N LEU A 455 -1.07 -9.90 18.92
CA LEU A 455 -0.97 -11.15 18.18
C LEU A 455 0.49 -11.57 17.94
N GLY A 456 0.72 -12.87 17.74
CA GLY A 456 2.03 -13.42 17.42
C GLY A 456 2.28 -13.52 15.91
N SER A 457 3.31 -14.28 15.53
CA SER A 457 3.76 -14.45 14.12
C SER A 457 2.68 -15.02 13.19
N GLU A 458 1.64 -15.65 13.72
CA GLU A 458 0.49 -16.12 12.96
C GLU A 458 -0.30 -15.01 12.28
N ALA A 459 -0.14 -13.77 12.77
CA ALA A 459 -0.76 -12.56 12.24
C ALA A 459 0.21 -11.70 11.42
N ARG A 460 1.42 -12.15 11.15
CA ARG A 460 2.37 -11.44 10.29
C ARG A 460 1.77 -11.26 8.90
N MET A 461 1.89 -10.05 8.34
CA MET A 461 1.27 -9.72 7.06
C MET A 461 2.07 -10.27 5.88
N ASN A 462 3.38 -10.02 5.87
CA ASN A 462 4.27 -10.45 4.81
C ASN A 462 5.60 -10.97 5.36
N THR A 463 6.12 -11.99 4.71
CA THR A 463 7.50 -12.47 4.89
C THR A 463 8.22 -12.25 3.56
N PRO A 464 9.11 -11.26 3.44
CA PRO A 464 9.83 -10.97 2.21
C PRO A 464 10.52 -12.19 1.62
N SER A 465 10.61 -12.26 0.30
CA SER A 465 11.24 -13.36 -0.45
C SER A 465 10.55 -14.72 -0.31
N THR A 466 9.29 -14.76 0.13
CA THR A 466 8.50 -16.00 0.18
C THR A 466 7.26 -15.91 -0.72
N LEU A 467 6.88 -17.05 -1.32
CA LEU A 467 5.66 -17.18 -2.09
C LEU A 467 4.59 -17.90 -1.29
N GLY A 468 3.37 -17.34 -1.28
CA GLY A 468 2.21 -17.89 -0.57
C GLY A 468 2.24 -17.64 0.94
N GLY A 469 1.08 -17.73 1.57
CA GLY A 469 0.91 -17.51 3.00
C GLY A 469 0.93 -16.05 3.47
N ASN A 470 1.28 -15.11 2.59
CA ASN A 470 1.35 -13.68 2.86
C ASN A 470 0.01 -12.98 2.59
N TRP A 471 -0.15 -11.77 3.10
CA TRP A 471 -1.29 -10.84 2.85
C TRP A 471 -2.65 -11.36 3.32
N GLN A 472 -2.68 -12.42 4.11
CA GLN A 472 -3.89 -13.14 4.48
C GLN A 472 -4.52 -12.69 5.79
N TRP A 473 -3.74 -12.10 6.71
CA TRP A 473 -4.24 -11.80 8.04
C TRP A 473 -5.42 -10.82 8.03
N ARG A 474 -6.42 -11.11 8.88
CA ARG A 474 -7.58 -10.26 9.13
C ARG A 474 -7.89 -10.18 10.62
N ALA A 475 -8.31 -9.02 11.07
CA ALA A 475 -8.91 -8.87 12.39
C ALA A 475 -10.33 -9.46 12.41
N THR A 476 -10.73 -9.93 13.56
CA THR A 476 -12.14 -10.26 13.85
C THR A 476 -12.82 -9.10 14.59
N SER A 477 -14.16 -9.00 14.48
CA SER A 477 -14.88 -7.82 15.01
C SER A 477 -14.78 -7.67 16.53
N ASP A 478 -14.54 -8.75 17.28
CA ASP A 478 -14.34 -8.77 18.72
C ASP A 478 -12.98 -8.29 19.18
N GLN A 479 -12.00 -8.15 18.27
CA GLN A 479 -10.65 -7.66 18.58
C GLN A 479 -10.56 -6.13 18.59
N ILE A 480 -11.42 -5.42 17.82
CA ILE A 480 -11.43 -3.96 17.71
C ILE A 480 -12.45 -3.39 18.74
N THR A 481 -12.00 -3.24 19.98
CA THR A 481 -12.89 -2.96 21.11
C THR A 481 -12.76 -1.54 21.63
N VAL A 482 -13.84 -1.05 22.29
CA VAL A 482 -13.82 0.23 23.01
C VAL A 482 -12.76 0.24 24.12
N LYS A 483 -12.51 -0.91 24.78
CA LYS A 483 -11.48 -1.04 25.81
C LYS A 483 -10.07 -0.81 25.21
N LEU A 484 -9.82 -1.36 24.02
CA LEU A 484 -8.56 -1.15 23.30
C LEU A 484 -8.39 0.32 22.90
N ALA A 485 -9.46 0.94 22.36
CA ALA A 485 -9.45 2.35 21.99
C ALA A 485 -9.12 3.24 23.22
N LYS A 486 -9.77 3.00 24.37
CA LYS A 486 -9.51 3.76 25.60
C LYS A 486 -8.09 3.58 26.11
N ARG A 487 -7.54 2.36 26.04
CA ARG A 487 -6.14 2.12 26.43
C ARG A 487 -5.19 2.91 25.53
N LEU A 488 -5.41 2.88 24.21
CA LEU A 488 -4.60 3.61 23.24
C LEU A 488 -4.72 5.13 23.46
N TYR A 489 -5.92 5.65 23.67
CA TYR A 489 -6.15 7.06 23.99
C TYR A 489 -5.32 7.55 25.19
N ASN A 490 -5.30 6.77 26.29
CA ASN A 490 -4.52 7.13 27.47
C ASN A 490 -3.01 7.23 27.18
N TYR A 491 -2.47 6.39 26.29
CA TYR A 491 -1.07 6.50 25.85
C TYR A 491 -0.84 7.74 24.99
N MET A 492 -1.80 8.06 24.10
CA MET A 492 -1.71 9.26 23.26
C MET A 492 -1.72 10.54 24.13
N GLU A 493 -2.61 10.59 25.10
CA GLU A 493 -2.68 11.69 26.07
C GLU A 493 -1.37 11.81 26.84
N MET A 494 -0.88 10.71 27.42
CA MET A 494 0.35 10.67 28.24
C MET A 494 1.59 11.15 27.46
N TYR A 495 1.70 10.81 26.18
CA TYR A 495 2.87 11.15 25.35
C TYR A 495 2.67 12.36 24.45
N GLY A 496 1.58 13.11 24.61
CA GLY A 496 1.28 14.33 23.84
C GLY A 496 1.15 14.06 22.35
N ARG A 497 0.46 12.96 21.98
CA ARG A 497 0.17 12.57 20.59
C ARG A 497 -1.32 12.53 20.26
N LEU A 498 -2.13 13.04 21.18
CA LEU A 498 -3.57 13.13 21.00
C LEU A 498 -3.87 14.07 19.83
N TRP A 499 -4.62 13.57 18.86
CA TRP A 499 -5.26 14.41 17.90
C TRP A 499 -6.49 15.06 18.56
N VAL A 500 -6.50 16.39 18.62
CA VAL A 500 -7.62 17.21 19.08
C VAL A 500 -7.96 18.16 17.94
N ASP A 501 -9.21 18.16 17.51
CA ASP A 501 -9.69 19.15 16.55
C ASP A 501 -9.84 20.51 17.28
N GLU A 502 -8.85 21.38 17.14
CA GLU A 502 -8.88 22.73 17.76
C GLU A 502 -10.04 23.60 17.23
N ASP A 503 -10.63 23.27 16.09
CA ASP A 503 -11.79 23.97 15.54
C ASP A 503 -13.13 23.49 16.12
N ALA A 504 -13.19 22.28 16.68
CA ALA A 504 -14.35 21.79 17.40
C ALA A 504 -14.55 22.54 18.73
N ASP A 505 -13.47 22.78 19.46
CA ASP A 505 -13.50 23.53 20.74
C ASP A 505 -13.87 25.02 20.54
N ARG A 506 -13.62 25.60 19.37
CA ARG A 506 -14.01 26.98 19.05
C ARG A 506 -15.47 27.13 18.67
N LYS A 507 -16.17 26.05 18.34
CA LYS A 507 -17.60 26.06 18.00
C LYS A 507 -18.51 25.87 19.22
N GLU A 508 -17.94 25.42 20.35
CA GLU A 508 -18.67 25.26 21.63
C GLU A 508 -18.47 26.44 22.61
N GLN A 509 -17.66 27.41 22.27
CA GLN A 509 -17.51 28.68 22.99
C GLN A 509 -18.23 29.81 22.23
#